data_0a220c38b21fc2842c38ebdb4e049bab
#
_entry.id   0a220c38b21fc2842c38ebdb4e049bab
#
_cell.length_a   1.000
_cell.length_b   1.000
_cell.length_c   1.000
_cell.angle_alpha   90.00
_cell.angle_beta   90.00
_cell.angle_gamma   90.00
#
_symmetry.space_group_name_H-M   'P 1'
#
loop_
_entity.id
_entity.type
_entity.pdbx_description
1 polymer ?
#
loop_
_entity_poly.entity_id
_entity_poly.type
_entity_poly.pdbx_seq_one_letter_code
_entity_poly.pdbx_strand_id
1 'polypeptide(L)'
;MFFYTVMKTPIVYLLFMIVLYLSCSPRPQSPADIHTDLSNNKILQLSELFDRIRYIPLETPDTALIANVQSVTYHNGRYYLIAENTLYVFNRHGQYLSQHNNRGRGANEYSSIFKVKSSIGDSVIYVSGDNGKGHIVMAYDKNGNYLKTLIQNRSFNMEFNVLENSIIISDGRTVSLYDKQGKLENEIRISPFDSISFGTSNHLSDFSSQEVIFSCPGSDTLYFLGKSGITRKISLDYGHNQSPEQFKKSLSKPITFPYFHNFISLGKTVLDLIVIGQKQYMIQLDLTHRTATVCDTLVNDIDHTIPYIPREMVQNQGLMVLPAPVFFHFIQPEQLAAIPALRNLTEDANPVIVVLNLKSSSL
;
A
#
# COMPACT_ATOMS: atom_id res chain seq x y z
N MET A 1 -16.06 54.22 59.66
CA MET A 1 -14.95 53.87 58.75
C MET A 1 -14.88 52.38 58.57
N PHE A 2 -15.85 51.77 57.89
CA PHE A 2 -15.85 50.32 57.55
C PHE A 2 -16.96 50.09 56.52
N PHE A 3 -16.74 50.39 55.24
CA PHE A 3 -17.63 50.03 54.15
C PHE A 3 -16.93 50.22 52.81
N TYR A 4 -15.87 49.45 52.54
CA TYR A 4 -15.26 49.44 51.19
C TYR A 4 -14.37 48.21 50.98
N THR A 5 -14.88 46.97 51.09
CA THR A 5 -14.01 45.81 50.70
C THR A 5 -14.77 44.56 50.26
N VAL A 6 -16.05 44.58 49.87
CA VAL A 6 -16.81 43.36 49.57
C VAL A 6 -17.28 43.28 48.11
N MET A 7 -16.90 44.17 47.21
CA MET A 7 -17.49 44.17 45.84
C MET A 7 -16.49 43.88 44.69
N LYS A 8 -15.29 43.38 44.95
CA LYS A 8 -14.33 43.09 43.86
C LYS A 8 -14.13 41.62 43.50
N THR A 9 -14.56 40.69 44.35
CA THR A 9 -14.28 39.27 44.13
C THR A 9 -15.16 38.57 43.08
N PRO A 10 -16.47 38.85 42.91
CA PRO A 10 -17.28 38.09 41.93
C PRO A 10 -16.95 38.47 40.46
N ILE A 11 -16.53 39.70 40.18
CA ILE A 11 -16.19 40.15 38.81
C ILE A 11 -14.91 39.49 38.31
N VAL A 12 -13.93 39.30 39.18
CA VAL A 12 -12.68 38.64 38.82
C VAL A 12 -12.89 37.14 38.53
N TYR A 13 -13.74 36.47 39.30
CA TYR A 13 -14.13 35.07 39.06
C TYR A 13 -14.96 34.92 37.77
N LEU A 14 -15.87 35.85 37.48
CA LEU A 14 -16.64 35.84 36.25
C LEU A 14 -15.76 36.09 35.02
N LEU A 15 -14.79 36.98 35.07
CA LEU A 15 -13.79 37.19 34.02
C LEU A 15 -12.86 35.97 33.82
N PHE A 16 -12.45 35.29 34.88
CA PHE A 16 -11.65 34.09 34.83
C PHE A 16 -12.41 32.90 34.22
N MET A 17 -13.70 32.76 34.55
CA MET A 17 -14.59 31.75 33.94
C MET A 17 -14.84 32.03 32.46
N ILE A 18 -15.02 33.30 32.05
CA ILE A 18 -15.16 33.66 30.62
C ILE A 18 -13.87 33.37 29.82
N VAL A 19 -12.71 33.62 30.40
CA VAL A 19 -11.41 33.28 29.75
C VAL A 19 -11.22 31.77 29.62
N LEU A 20 -11.68 30.96 30.59
CA LEU A 20 -11.68 29.51 30.53
C LEU A 20 -12.62 28.95 29.46
N TYR A 21 -13.80 29.57 29.27
CA TYR A 21 -14.75 29.19 28.23
C TYR A 21 -14.26 29.58 26.81
N LEU A 22 -13.51 30.66 26.67
CA LEU A 22 -12.95 31.10 25.39
C LEU A 22 -11.73 30.29 24.97
N SER A 23 -11.03 29.62 25.90
CA SER A 23 -9.87 28.77 25.60
C SER A 23 -10.25 27.33 25.18
N CYS A 24 -11.54 26.96 25.26
CA CYS A 24 -12.07 25.67 24.81
C CYS A 24 -12.79 25.71 23.46
N SER A 25 -12.55 26.72 22.64
CA SER A 25 -12.99 26.66 21.25
C SER A 25 -12.20 25.55 20.55
N PRO A 26 -12.86 24.56 19.95
CA PRO A 26 -12.15 23.61 19.10
C PRO A 26 -11.38 24.43 18.07
N ARG A 27 -10.06 24.19 17.93
CA ARG A 27 -9.30 24.81 16.85
C ARG A 27 -10.05 24.56 15.55
N PRO A 28 -10.35 25.59 14.77
CA PRO A 28 -10.93 25.37 13.45
C PRO A 28 -9.99 24.42 12.72
N GLN A 29 -10.48 23.22 12.41
CA GLN A 29 -9.77 22.32 11.52
C GLN A 29 -9.61 23.07 10.20
N SER A 30 -8.39 23.13 9.68
CA SER A 30 -8.22 23.62 8.32
C SER A 30 -9.09 22.77 7.39
N PRO A 31 -9.76 23.36 6.40
CA PRO A 31 -10.58 22.59 5.47
C PRO A 31 -9.74 21.47 4.87
N ALA A 32 -10.33 20.29 4.73
CA ALA A 32 -9.66 19.16 4.09
C ALA A 32 -9.31 19.53 2.64
N ASP A 33 -8.20 18.98 2.16
CA ASP A 33 -7.76 19.21 0.78
C ASP A 33 -8.68 18.54 -0.24
N ILE A 34 -9.25 17.38 0.11
CA ILE A 34 -10.17 16.61 -0.73
C ILE A 34 -11.37 16.19 0.10
N HIS A 35 -12.56 16.57 -0.34
CA HIS A 35 -13.84 16.14 0.21
C HIS A 35 -14.44 15.03 -0.62
N THR A 36 -15.04 14.04 0.04
CA THR A 36 -15.66 12.88 -0.60
C THR A 36 -17.12 12.79 -0.20
N ASP A 37 -18.01 12.93 -1.17
CA ASP A 37 -19.44 12.63 -0.99
C ASP A 37 -19.68 11.13 -1.24
N LEU A 38 -19.88 10.38 -0.15
CA LEU A 38 -20.10 8.93 -0.23
C LEU A 38 -21.47 8.53 -0.83
N SER A 39 -22.35 9.48 -1.11
CA SER A 39 -23.66 9.22 -1.73
C SER A 39 -23.62 9.26 -3.25
N ASN A 40 -22.61 9.89 -3.83
CA ASN A 40 -22.49 10.07 -5.28
C ASN A 40 -21.57 8.98 -5.88
N ASN A 41 -22.18 7.89 -6.31
CA ASN A 41 -21.47 6.73 -6.82
C ASN A 41 -21.43 6.71 -8.35
N LYS A 42 -20.31 6.25 -8.91
CA LYS A 42 -20.18 5.95 -10.35
C LYS A 42 -19.71 4.52 -10.59
N ILE A 43 -19.86 4.07 -11.83
CA ILE A 43 -19.18 2.88 -12.35
C ILE A 43 -17.78 3.31 -12.82
N LEU A 44 -16.75 2.63 -12.37
CA LEU A 44 -15.38 2.82 -12.84
C LEU A 44 -15.08 1.78 -13.93
N GLN A 45 -14.73 2.25 -15.11
CA GLN A 45 -14.28 1.40 -16.21
C GLN A 45 -12.76 1.25 -16.16
N LEU A 46 -12.25 0.04 -16.36
CA LEU A 46 -10.79 -0.19 -16.39
C LEU A 46 -10.11 0.62 -17.49
N SER A 47 -10.80 0.84 -18.64
CA SER A 47 -10.29 1.67 -19.72
C SER A 47 -10.09 3.15 -19.34
N GLU A 48 -10.67 3.63 -18.23
CA GLU A 48 -10.38 4.97 -17.73
C GLU A 48 -8.95 5.06 -17.16
N LEU A 49 -8.41 3.95 -16.66
CA LEU A 49 -7.15 3.86 -15.97
C LEU A 49 -6.03 3.19 -16.78
N PHE A 50 -6.40 2.20 -17.59
CA PHE A 50 -5.45 1.33 -18.28
C PHE A 50 -5.77 1.26 -19.78
N ASP A 51 -4.70 1.19 -20.59
CA ASP A 51 -4.82 1.04 -22.05
C ASP A 51 -4.91 -0.43 -22.47
N ARG A 52 -4.35 -1.34 -21.69
CA ARG A 52 -4.15 -2.73 -22.11
C ARG A 52 -4.00 -3.69 -20.92
N ILE A 53 -4.55 -4.89 -21.10
CA ILE A 53 -4.34 -6.04 -20.22
C ILE A 53 -3.50 -7.08 -20.97
N ARG A 54 -2.55 -7.69 -20.28
CA ARG A 54 -1.78 -8.84 -20.77
C ARG A 54 -1.78 -9.94 -19.71
N TYR A 55 -1.87 -11.17 -20.17
CA TYR A 55 -1.81 -12.36 -19.35
C TYR A 55 -0.50 -13.09 -19.61
N ILE A 56 0.19 -13.48 -18.55
CA ILE A 56 1.45 -14.21 -18.61
C ILE A 56 1.32 -15.43 -17.70
N PRO A 57 0.85 -16.57 -18.25
CA PRO A 57 0.85 -17.83 -17.52
C PRO A 57 2.27 -18.20 -17.13
N LEU A 58 2.46 -18.57 -15.88
CA LEU A 58 3.76 -19.05 -15.41
C LEU A 58 3.94 -20.53 -15.79
N GLU A 59 5.10 -20.84 -16.31
CA GLU A 59 5.48 -22.23 -16.59
C GLU A 59 5.33 -23.09 -15.31
N THR A 60 4.85 -24.30 -15.46
CA THR A 60 4.52 -25.24 -14.38
C THR A 60 5.45 -26.45 -14.42
N PRO A 61 6.75 -26.31 -14.11
CA PRO A 61 7.62 -27.48 -13.99
C PRO A 61 7.33 -28.21 -12.66
N ASP A 62 7.49 -29.51 -12.63
CA ASP A 62 7.26 -30.34 -11.44
C ASP A 62 8.04 -29.88 -10.21
N THR A 63 9.15 -29.16 -10.42
CA THR A 63 10.03 -28.65 -9.37
C THR A 63 9.62 -27.27 -8.82
N ALA A 64 8.64 -26.62 -9.44
CA ALA A 64 8.22 -25.26 -9.06
C ALA A 64 6.70 -25.07 -9.18
N LEU A 65 5.96 -25.79 -8.34
CA LEU A 65 4.51 -25.58 -8.17
C LEU A 65 4.28 -24.45 -7.19
N ILE A 66 3.50 -23.46 -7.60
CA ILE A 66 3.25 -22.22 -6.85
C ILE A 66 1.76 -22.13 -6.51
N ALA A 67 1.43 -22.07 -5.22
CA ALA A 67 0.03 -21.94 -4.80
C ALA A 67 -0.34 -20.47 -4.49
N ASN A 68 0.33 -19.85 -3.53
CA ASN A 68 -0.01 -18.52 -3.02
C ASN A 68 1.13 -17.52 -3.24
N VAL A 69 0.94 -16.61 -4.16
CA VAL A 69 1.89 -15.52 -4.39
C VAL A 69 1.58 -14.36 -3.44
N GLN A 70 2.57 -14.00 -2.64
CA GLN A 70 2.48 -12.92 -1.65
C GLN A 70 2.90 -11.58 -2.23
N SER A 71 3.91 -11.59 -3.12
CA SER A 71 4.45 -10.37 -3.74
C SER A 71 5.03 -10.68 -5.11
N VAL A 72 4.97 -9.70 -6.00
CA VAL A 72 5.52 -9.78 -7.35
C VAL A 72 6.18 -8.45 -7.72
N THR A 73 7.30 -8.51 -8.43
CA THR A 73 7.88 -7.34 -9.11
C THR A 73 8.44 -7.72 -10.46
N TYR A 74 8.62 -6.72 -11.31
CA TYR A 74 9.23 -6.90 -12.62
C TYR A 74 10.48 -6.03 -12.74
N HIS A 75 11.58 -6.63 -13.15
CA HIS A 75 12.85 -5.92 -13.30
C HIS A 75 13.72 -6.53 -14.39
N ASN A 76 14.23 -5.70 -15.31
CA ASN A 76 15.18 -6.10 -16.34
C ASN A 76 14.78 -7.38 -17.11
N GLY A 77 13.50 -7.45 -17.55
CA GLY A 77 13.01 -8.57 -18.35
C GLY A 77 12.66 -9.82 -17.56
N ARG A 78 12.56 -9.74 -16.23
CA ARG A 78 12.25 -10.87 -15.36
C ARG A 78 11.16 -10.51 -14.34
N TYR A 79 10.34 -11.49 -14.01
CA TYR A 79 9.42 -11.46 -12.89
C TYR A 79 10.07 -12.16 -11.69
N TYR A 80 9.92 -11.54 -10.53
CA TYR A 80 10.35 -12.08 -9.24
C TYR A 80 9.13 -12.18 -8.36
N LEU A 81 8.88 -13.37 -7.84
CA LEU A 81 7.70 -13.66 -7.02
C LEU A 81 8.13 -14.24 -5.69
N ILE A 82 7.45 -13.86 -4.64
CA ILE A 82 7.55 -14.53 -3.35
C ILE A 82 6.30 -15.38 -3.16
N ALA A 83 6.50 -16.66 -2.97
CA ALA A 83 5.48 -17.62 -2.60
C ALA A 83 6.08 -18.63 -1.62
N GLU A 84 5.38 -18.95 -0.54
CA GLU A 84 5.74 -20.03 0.40
C GLU A 84 7.20 -19.93 0.92
N ASN A 85 7.64 -18.71 1.22
CA ASN A 85 9.02 -18.40 1.66
C ASN A 85 10.10 -18.71 0.61
N THR A 86 9.75 -18.75 -0.66
CA THR A 86 10.67 -18.99 -1.78
C THR A 86 10.62 -17.80 -2.74
N LEU A 87 11.78 -17.36 -3.19
CA LEU A 87 11.91 -16.39 -4.26
C LEU A 87 11.99 -17.14 -5.59
N TYR A 88 10.99 -16.98 -6.44
CA TYR A 88 10.94 -17.55 -7.79
C TYR A 88 11.31 -16.49 -8.81
N VAL A 89 12.03 -16.91 -9.85
CA VAL A 89 12.44 -16.04 -10.96
C VAL A 89 11.92 -16.62 -12.28
N PHE A 90 11.20 -15.80 -13.03
CA PHE A 90 10.70 -16.12 -14.36
C PHE A 90 11.18 -15.07 -15.37
N ASN A 91 11.31 -15.46 -16.64
CA ASN A 91 11.57 -14.48 -17.68
C ASN A 91 10.30 -13.68 -18.04
N ARG A 92 10.43 -12.71 -18.96
CA ARG A 92 9.32 -11.85 -19.39
C ARG A 92 8.14 -12.60 -20.05
N HIS A 93 8.33 -13.84 -20.43
CA HIS A 93 7.30 -14.69 -21.05
C HIS A 93 6.69 -15.71 -20.09
N GLY A 94 7.05 -15.65 -18.79
CA GLY A 94 6.56 -16.58 -17.77
C GLY A 94 7.31 -17.90 -17.72
N GLN A 95 8.43 -18.07 -18.45
CA GLN A 95 9.23 -19.28 -18.38
C GLN A 95 10.09 -19.29 -17.11
N TYR A 96 10.10 -20.43 -16.43
CA TYR A 96 10.84 -20.64 -15.19
C TYR A 96 12.36 -20.52 -15.41
N LEU A 97 13.03 -19.82 -14.52
CA LEU A 97 14.47 -19.64 -14.53
C LEU A 97 15.16 -20.25 -13.31
N SER A 98 14.67 -19.93 -12.12
CA SER A 98 15.24 -20.41 -10.86
C SER A 98 14.29 -20.20 -9.68
N GLN A 99 14.60 -20.88 -8.56
CA GLN A 99 14.00 -20.62 -7.26
C GLN A 99 15.09 -20.64 -6.19
N HIS A 100 14.88 -19.83 -5.15
CA HIS A 100 15.82 -19.65 -4.05
C HIS A 100 15.06 -19.69 -2.72
N ASN A 101 15.41 -20.70 -1.89
CA ASN A 101 14.85 -20.87 -0.56
C ASN A 101 15.98 -21.04 0.45
N ASN A 102 16.30 -19.96 1.13
CA ASN A 102 17.32 -19.91 2.17
C ASN A 102 16.70 -19.86 3.55
N ARG A 103 15.61 -20.61 3.77
CA ARG A 103 14.93 -20.65 5.06
C ARG A 103 15.77 -21.41 6.10
N GLY A 104 16.05 -20.75 7.24
CA GLY A 104 16.84 -21.34 8.30
C GLY A 104 17.14 -20.35 9.44
N ARG A 105 18.20 -20.61 10.21
CA ARG A 105 18.63 -19.80 11.36
C ARG A 105 20.09 -19.32 11.27
N GLY A 106 20.75 -19.56 10.14
CA GLY A 106 22.11 -19.12 9.87
C GLY A 106 22.22 -17.62 9.61
N ALA A 107 23.44 -17.15 9.43
CA ALA A 107 23.74 -15.71 9.28
C ALA A 107 23.11 -15.08 8.02
N ASN A 108 22.93 -15.87 6.94
CA ASN A 108 22.41 -15.43 5.65
C ASN A 108 21.04 -16.06 5.36
N GLU A 109 20.40 -16.59 6.39
CA GLU A 109 19.11 -17.26 6.29
C GLU A 109 18.00 -16.40 6.87
N TYR A 110 16.77 -16.73 6.51
CA TYR A 110 15.56 -16.07 6.99
C TYR A 110 14.57 -17.10 7.54
N SER A 111 13.72 -16.68 8.47
CA SER A 111 12.57 -17.46 8.94
C SER A 111 11.43 -17.39 7.95
N SER A 112 11.18 -16.19 7.40
CA SER A 112 10.18 -15.93 6.36
C SER A 112 10.53 -14.72 5.52
N ILE A 113 10.00 -14.69 4.28
CA ILE A 113 10.08 -13.54 3.36
C ILE A 113 8.68 -13.15 2.92
N PHE A 114 8.45 -11.86 2.72
CA PHE A 114 7.09 -11.32 2.54
C PHE A 114 6.92 -10.51 1.26
N LYS A 115 7.91 -9.69 0.90
CA LYS A 115 7.78 -8.71 -0.17
C LYS A 115 9.05 -8.61 -0.99
N VAL A 116 8.90 -8.53 -2.31
CA VAL A 116 9.99 -8.29 -3.25
C VAL A 116 9.75 -6.96 -3.97
N LYS A 117 10.80 -6.15 -4.06
CA LYS A 117 10.78 -4.87 -4.76
C LYS A 117 12.03 -4.71 -5.61
N SER A 118 11.92 -3.86 -6.61
CA SER A 118 13.03 -3.41 -7.45
C SER A 118 12.99 -1.90 -7.59
N SER A 119 14.11 -1.31 -7.96
CA SER A 119 14.20 0.12 -8.26
C SER A 119 14.79 0.32 -9.64
N ILE A 120 14.34 1.38 -10.31
CA ILE A 120 14.88 1.77 -11.62
C ILE A 120 16.37 2.09 -11.47
N GLY A 121 17.19 1.54 -12.37
CA GLY A 121 18.64 1.78 -12.37
C GLY A 121 19.45 0.85 -11.45
N ASP A 122 18.81 0.13 -10.51
CA ASP A 122 19.52 -0.83 -9.68
C ASP A 122 19.83 -2.13 -10.45
N SER A 123 20.91 -2.78 -10.06
CA SER A 123 21.25 -4.12 -10.54
C SER A 123 20.78 -5.24 -9.61
N VAL A 124 20.11 -4.89 -8.54
CA VAL A 124 19.70 -5.78 -7.45
C VAL A 124 18.19 -5.78 -7.24
N ILE A 125 17.72 -6.88 -6.66
CA ILE A 125 16.36 -7.07 -6.19
C ILE A 125 16.40 -7.00 -4.65
N TYR A 126 15.43 -6.36 -4.06
CA TYR A 126 15.29 -6.21 -2.62
C TYR A 126 14.18 -7.13 -2.11
N VAL A 127 14.49 -7.92 -1.10
CA VAL A 127 13.54 -8.84 -0.46
C VAL A 127 13.44 -8.51 1.02
N SER A 128 12.24 -8.29 1.50
CA SER A 128 11.99 -8.13 2.93
C SER A 128 11.48 -9.43 3.55
N GLY A 129 11.84 -9.62 4.81
CA GLY A 129 11.46 -10.78 5.59
C GLY A 129 11.79 -10.61 7.06
N ASP A 130 11.85 -11.71 7.78
CA ASP A 130 12.38 -11.78 9.13
C ASP A 130 13.36 -12.95 9.29
N ASN A 131 14.25 -12.87 10.28
CA ASN A 131 15.23 -13.91 10.60
C ASN A 131 15.07 -14.46 12.04
N GLY A 132 13.90 -14.28 12.64
CA GLY A 132 13.63 -14.66 14.03
C GLY A 132 14.20 -13.69 15.08
N LYS A 133 14.97 -12.67 14.66
CA LYS A 133 15.50 -11.60 15.53
C LYS A 133 14.87 -10.24 15.20
N GLY A 134 14.10 -10.16 14.11
CA GLY A 134 13.40 -8.97 13.63
C GLY A 134 13.36 -8.92 12.12
N HIS A 135 12.85 -7.79 11.62
CA HIS A 135 12.69 -7.52 10.21
C HIS A 135 14.03 -7.32 9.51
N ILE A 136 14.20 -7.91 8.34
CA ILE A 136 15.39 -7.78 7.50
C ILE A 136 15.02 -7.32 6.09
N VAL A 137 15.94 -6.59 5.46
CA VAL A 137 15.92 -6.32 4.02
C VAL A 137 17.21 -6.85 3.43
N MET A 138 17.08 -7.69 2.44
CA MET A 138 18.16 -8.39 1.77
C MET A 138 18.25 -7.95 0.32
N ALA A 139 19.48 -7.92 -0.23
CA ALA A 139 19.75 -7.71 -1.64
C ALA A 139 20.07 -9.05 -2.33
N TYR A 140 19.51 -9.22 -3.52
CA TYR A 140 19.72 -10.37 -4.39
C TYR A 140 20.17 -9.88 -5.78
N ASP A 141 20.95 -10.69 -6.49
CA ASP A 141 21.28 -10.41 -7.87
C ASP A 141 20.11 -10.67 -8.84
N LYS A 142 20.28 -10.36 -10.09
CA LYS A 142 19.28 -10.59 -11.14
C LYS A 142 18.88 -12.05 -11.34
N ASN A 143 19.68 -13.00 -10.87
CA ASN A 143 19.39 -14.45 -10.95
C ASN A 143 18.68 -14.96 -9.69
N GLY A 144 18.50 -14.11 -8.67
CA GLY A 144 17.91 -14.47 -7.37
C GLY A 144 18.94 -15.01 -6.37
N ASN A 145 20.24 -14.90 -6.62
CA ASN A 145 21.25 -15.29 -5.64
C ASN A 145 21.39 -14.22 -4.56
N TYR A 146 21.42 -14.65 -3.31
CA TYR A 146 21.64 -13.77 -2.17
C TYR A 146 23.00 -13.08 -2.26
N LEU A 147 23.02 -11.77 -2.02
CA LEU A 147 24.23 -10.96 -1.98
C LEU A 147 24.60 -10.57 -0.56
N LYS A 148 23.68 -9.91 0.13
CA LYS A 148 23.89 -9.45 1.52
C LYS A 148 22.57 -9.04 2.19
N THR A 149 22.58 -9.00 3.52
CA THR A 149 21.57 -8.30 4.31
C THR A 149 21.97 -6.83 4.42
N LEU A 150 21.06 -5.95 4.01
CA LEU A 150 21.25 -4.50 4.04
C LEU A 150 20.81 -3.90 5.37
N ILE A 151 19.62 -4.31 5.82
CA ILE A 151 18.98 -3.73 7.00
C ILE A 151 18.53 -4.87 7.91
N GLN A 152 18.75 -4.68 9.21
CA GLN A 152 18.18 -5.51 10.25
C GLN A 152 17.58 -4.61 11.33
N ASN A 153 16.27 -4.70 11.52
CA ASN A 153 15.53 -3.98 12.54
C ASN A 153 14.99 -4.98 13.57
N ARG A 154 14.97 -4.61 14.85
CA ARG A 154 14.44 -5.48 15.91
C ARG A 154 12.92 -5.57 15.95
N SER A 155 12.23 -4.66 15.27
CA SER A 155 10.78 -4.71 15.14
C SER A 155 10.36 -5.77 14.11
N PHE A 156 9.16 -6.33 14.29
CA PHE A 156 8.51 -7.24 13.34
C PHE A 156 7.35 -6.54 12.64
N ASN A 157 6.76 -7.20 11.67
CA ASN A 157 5.57 -6.72 10.93
C ASN A 157 5.77 -5.32 10.34
N MET A 158 6.89 -5.12 9.66
CA MET A 158 7.20 -3.87 8.99
C MET A 158 6.91 -3.99 7.49
N GLU A 159 6.38 -2.93 6.93
CA GLU A 159 6.32 -2.76 5.50
C GLU A 159 7.57 -2.09 4.96
N PHE A 160 7.90 -2.40 3.72
CA PHE A 160 9.01 -1.75 3.06
C PHE A 160 8.68 -1.34 1.62
N ASN A 161 9.39 -0.33 1.17
CA ASN A 161 9.39 0.10 -0.22
C ASN A 161 10.78 0.57 -0.63
N VAL A 162 11.03 0.64 -1.93
CA VAL A 162 12.32 0.99 -2.50
C VAL A 162 12.14 2.11 -3.52
N LEU A 163 12.73 3.26 -3.22
CA LEU A 163 12.84 4.38 -4.13
C LEU A 163 14.15 4.31 -4.94
N GLU A 164 14.32 5.21 -5.88
CA GLU A 164 15.54 5.30 -6.67
C GLU A 164 16.81 5.40 -5.81
N ASN A 165 16.78 6.20 -4.75
CA ASN A 165 17.95 6.50 -3.91
C ASN A 165 17.82 6.09 -2.45
N SER A 166 16.71 5.46 -2.04
CA SER A 166 16.50 5.09 -0.64
C SER A 166 15.63 3.84 -0.48
N ILE A 167 15.69 3.28 0.72
CA ILE A 167 14.83 2.20 1.19
C ILE A 167 13.99 2.77 2.32
N ILE A 168 12.69 2.55 2.27
CA ILE A 168 11.73 3.01 3.28
C ILE A 168 11.18 1.80 4.02
N ILE A 169 11.19 1.86 5.36
CA ILE A 169 10.57 0.85 6.20
C ILE A 169 9.61 1.54 7.17
N SER A 170 8.45 0.93 7.39
CA SER A 170 7.45 1.46 8.31
C SER A 170 6.80 0.37 9.16
N ASP A 171 6.56 0.68 10.44
CA ASP A 171 5.74 -0.11 11.35
C ASP A 171 4.30 0.43 11.45
N GLY A 172 3.88 1.31 10.52
CA GLY A 172 2.60 2.00 10.53
C GLY A 172 2.54 3.24 11.43
N ARG A 173 3.59 3.51 12.23
CA ARG A 173 3.70 4.67 13.13
C ARG A 173 4.91 5.53 12.81
N THR A 174 6.01 4.85 12.62
CA THR A 174 7.32 5.42 12.33
C THR A 174 7.74 5.00 10.95
N VAL A 175 8.31 5.93 10.21
CA VAL A 175 8.92 5.69 8.92
C VAL A 175 10.42 5.91 9.05
N SER A 176 11.20 4.89 8.75
CA SER A 176 12.65 4.91 8.74
C SER A 176 13.16 4.94 7.29
N LEU A 177 14.01 5.90 6.99
CA LEU A 177 14.61 6.12 5.68
C LEU A 177 16.07 5.68 5.71
N TYR A 178 16.43 4.78 4.82
CA TYR A 178 17.77 4.23 4.67
C TYR A 178 18.34 4.55 3.31
N ASP A 179 19.65 4.70 3.21
CA ASP A 179 20.32 4.69 1.92
C ASP A 179 20.33 3.27 1.30
N LYS A 180 20.81 3.16 0.06
CA LYS A 180 20.91 1.86 -0.65
C LYS A 180 21.97 0.91 -0.07
N GLN A 181 22.80 1.37 0.85
CA GLN A 181 23.78 0.58 1.59
C GLN A 181 23.19 0.05 2.92
N GLY A 182 22.00 0.49 3.31
CA GLY A 182 21.31 0.10 4.54
C GLY A 182 21.67 0.96 5.74
N LYS A 183 22.27 2.15 5.55
CA LYS A 183 22.53 3.11 6.60
C LYS A 183 21.27 3.94 6.84
N LEU A 184 20.84 4.01 8.10
CA LEU A 184 19.73 4.88 8.52
C LEU A 184 20.11 6.36 8.30
N GLU A 185 19.30 7.08 7.51
CA GLU A 185 19.49 8.49 7.23
C GLU A 185 18.51 9.37 8.02
N ASN A 186 17.28 8.89 8.22
CA ASN A 186 16.24 9.66 8.93
C ASN A 186 15.19 8.72 9.53
N GLU A 187 14.52 9.18 10.59
CA GLU A 187 13.40 8.51 11.20
C GLU A 187 12.31 9.52 11.53
N ILE A 188 11.09 9.27 11.10
CA ILE A 188 9.96 10.19 11.21
C ILE A 188 8.82 9.48 11.90
N ARG A 189 8.40 9.99 13.05
CA ARG A 189 7.19 9.55 13.71
C ARG A 189 6.00 10.30 13.14
N ILE A 190 5.05 9.59 12.56
CA ILE A 190 3.88 10.16 11.90
C ILE A 190 2.61 9.93 12.73
N SER A 191 2.45 8.76 13.34
CA SER A 191 1.25 8.42 14.09
C SER A 191 1.14 9.24 15.39
N PRO A 192 -0.05 9.76 15.69
CA PRO A 192 -0.35 10.34 17.00
C PRO A 192 -0.60 9.28 18.09
N PHE A 193 -0.62 7.98 17.71
CA PHE A 193 -0.94 6.89 18.65
C PHE A 193 0.32 6.24 19.21
N ASP A 194 0.50 6.31 20.53
CA ASP A 194 1.71 5.78 21.19
C ASP A 194 1.72 4.26 21.37
N SER A 195 0.55 3.62 21.40
CA SER A 195 0.44 2.24 21.89
C SER A 195 -0.38 1.29 21.00
N ILE A 196 -0.83 1.72 19.81
CA ILE A 196 -1.64 0.88 18.93
C ILE A 196 -0.72 0.26 17.88
N SER A 197 -0.55 -1.05 17.95
CA SER A 197 0.06 -1.83 16.85
C SER A 197 -1.03 -2.07 15.82
N PHE A 198 -0.85 -1.50 14.66
CA PHE A 198 -1.68 -1.83 13.50
C PHE A 198 -1.00 -3.02 12.82
N GLY A 199 -1.75 -4.10 12.61
CA GLY A 199 -1.26 -5.24 11.84
C GLY A 199 -0.80 -4.83 10.44
N THR A 200 -0.28 -5.77 9.68
CA THR A 200 0.22 -5.57 8.29
C THR A 200 -0.89 -5.15 7.34
N SER A 201 -1.33 -3.91 7.39
CA SER A 201 -2.12 -3.29 6.34
C SER A 201 -1.18 -2.50 5.43
N ASN A 202 -1.41 -2.49 4.12
CA ASN A 202 -0.58 -1.79 3.15
C ASN A 202 -0.57 -0.28 3.42
N HIS A 203 0.39 0.17 4.22
CA HIS A 203 0.56 1.58 4.58
C HIS A 203 1.45 2.33 3.58
N LEU A 204 2.25 1.61 2.81
CA LEU A 204 3.18 2.16 1.83
C LEU A 204 2.76 1.71 0.42
N SER A 205 2.44 2.67 -0.44
CA SER A 205 2.17 2.45 -1.85
C SER A 205 3.18 3.20 -2.72
N ASP A 206 3.60 2.57 -3.81
CA ASP A 206 4.44 3.25 -4.81
C ASP A 206 3.68 4.45 -5.36
N PHE A 207 4.34 5.60 -5.51
CA PHE A 207 3.77 6.78 -6.17
C PHE A 207 4.60 7.18 -7.38
N SER A 208 5.90 7.25 -7.22
CA SER A 208 6.86 7.52 -8.28
C SER A 208 8.18 6.82 -7.98
N SER A 209 9.18 6.97 -8.85
CA SER A 209 10.54 6.47 -8.55
C SER A 209 11.19 7.17 -7.35
N GLN A 210 10.67 8.33 -6.94
CA GLN A 210 11.26 9.17 -5.89
C GLN A 210 10.36 9.36 -4.67
N GLU A 211 9.08 8.97 -4.74
CA GLU A 211 8.11 9.14 -3.66
C GLU A 211 7.23 7.90 -3.47
N VAL A 212 6.88 7.63 -2.23
CA VAL A 212 5.82 6.71 -1.85
C VAL A 212 4.69 7.45 -1.14
N ILE A 213 3.49 6.90 -1.21
CA ILE A 213 2.38 7.33 -0.36
C ILE A 213 2.40 6.49 0.91
N PHE A 214 2.31 7.16 2.04
CA PHE A 214 2.12 6.55 3.35
C PHE A 214 0.80 7.02 3.95
N SER A 215 0.03 6.08 4.48
CA SER A 215 -1.14 6.36 5.30
C SER A 215 -0.96 5.83 6.70
N CYS A 216 -1.15 6.67 7.69
CA CYS A 216 -1.18 6.22 9.07
C CYS A 216 -2.59 5.73 9.41
N PRO A 217 -2.78 4.50 9.91
CA PRO A 217 -4.09 4.03 10.36
C PRO A 217 -4.75 5.00 11.34
N GLY A 218 -6.03 5.26 11.13
CA GLY A 218 -6.79 6.24 11.92
C GLY A 218 -6.45 7.70 11.61
N SER A 219 -5.75 7.98 10.51
CA SER A 219 -5.48 9.33 10.01
C SER A 219 -6.10 9.51 8.63
N ASP A 220 -6.82 10.60 8.44
CA ASP A 220 -7.39 11.00 7.15
C ASP A 220 -6.36 11.80 6.32
N THR A 221 -5.08 11.49 6.46
CA THR A 221 -4.00 12.22 5.78
C THR A 221 -3.11 11.26 4.98
N LEU A 222 -2.94 11.57 3.72
CA LEU A 222 -1.92 10.97 2.86
C LEU A 222 -0.62 11.73 3.04
N TYR A 223 0.44 11.01 3.37
CA TYR A 223 1.80 11.55 3.44
C TYR A 223 2.58 11.07 2.23
N PHE A 224 3.23 11.99 1.54
CA PHE A 224 4.17 11.67 0.46
C PHE A 224 5.56 11.71 1.05
N LEU A 225 6.30 10.63 0.87
CA LEU A 225 7.62 10.44 1.46
C LEU A 225 8.65 10.26 0.36
N GLY A 226 9.63 11.12 0.35
CA GLY A 226 10.81 11.02 -0.50
C GLY A 226 12.08 10.78 0.32
N LYS A 227 13.23 10.85 -0.32
CA LYS A 227 14.55 10.64 0.31
C LYS A 227 14.78 11.49 1.56
N SER A 228 14.33 12.75 1.57
CA SER A 228 14.53 13.69 2.69
C SER A 228 13.45 13.61 3.77
N GLY A 229 12.41 12.81 3.58
CA GLY A 229 11.28 12.70 4.49
C GLY A 229 9.95 13.09 3.86
N ILE A 230 9.05 13.71 4.64
CA ILE A 230 7.74 14.15 4.15
C ILE A 230 7.92 15.31 3.17
N THR A 231 7.51 15.11 1.91
CA THR A 231 7.54 16.11 0.84
C THR A 231 6.26 16.92 0.78
N ARG A 232 5.10 16.28 1.01
CA ARG A 232 3.78 16.91 1.04
C ARG A 232 2.78 16.07 1.83
N LYS A 233 1.64 16.69 2.14
CA LYS A 233 0.49 16.06 2.80
C LYS A 233 -0.78 16.43 2.07
N ILE A 234 -1.75 15.54 2.06
CA ILE A 234 -3.10 15.79 1.56
C ILE A 234 -4.06 15.25 2.60
N SER A 235 -4.92 16.12 3.12
CA SER A 235 -5.97 15.75 4.05
C SER A 235 -7.24 15.35 3.31
N LEU A 236 -7.88 14.28 3.75
CA LEU A 236 -9.09 13.71 3.18
C LEU A 236 -10.25 13.93 4.15
N ASP A 237 -11.43 14.18 3.61
CA ASP A 237 -12.66 14.26 4.38
C ASP A 237 -13.71 13.30 3.78
N TYR A 238 -14.06 12.30 4.55
CA TYR A 238 -15.07 11.30 4.19
C TYR A 238 -16.42 11.59 4.85
N GLY A 239 -16.61 12.79 5.43
CA GLY A 239 -17.81 13.16 6.18
C GLY A 239 -17.92 12.50 7.56
N HIS A 240 -16.89 11.79 8.01
CA HIS A 240 -16.88 11.01 9.25
C HIS A 240 -15.57 11.13 10.02
N ASN A 241 -14.95 12.31 10.00
CA ASN A 241 -13.66 12.53 10.66
C ASN A 241 -13.76 12.29 12.16
N GLN A 242 -12.81 11.55 12.71
CA GLN A 242 -12.74 11.28 14.16
C GLN A 242 -11.44 11.85 14.74
N SER A 243 -11.53 12.31 15.99
CA SER A 243 -10.31 12.59 16.74
C SER A 243 -9.56 11.28 17.07
N PRO A 244 -8.24 11.35 17.35
CA PRO A 244 -7.47 10.20 17.81
C PRO A 244 -8.11 9.47 19.01
N GLU A 245 -8.71 10.21 19.95
CA GLU A 245 -9.40 9.65 21.12
C GLU A 245 -10.68 8.91 20.74
N GLN A 246 -11.45 9.46 19.80
CA GLN A 246 -12.66 8.80 19.28
C GLN A 246 -12.29 7.53 18.52
N PHE A 247 -11.24 7.57 17.71
CA PHE A 247 -10.68 6.42 17.02
C PHE A 247 -10.28 5.31 18.02
N LYS A 248 -9.51 5.65 19.05
CA LYS A 248 -9.12 4.71 20.10
C LYS A 248 -10.32 4.06 20.80
N LYS A 249 -11.38 4.83 21.07
CA LYS A 249 -12.63 4.31 21.65
C LYS A 249 -13.41 3.43 20.67
N SER A 250 -13.31 3.68 19.36
CA SER A 250 -14.02 2.91 18.34
C SER A 250 -13.44 1.52 18.11
N LEU A 251 -12.18 1.27 18.50
CA LEU A 251 -11.53 -0.03 18.38
C LEU A 251 -12.25 -1.16 19.14
N SER A 252 -13.08 -0.80 20.14
CA SER A 252 -13.88 -1.75 20.92
C SER A 252 -15.34 -1.86 20.45
N LYS A 253 -15.73 -1.17 19.37
CA LYS A 253 -17.11 -1.10 18.85
C LYS A 253 -17.12 -1.36 17.34
N PRO A 254 -18.30 -1.71 16.75
CA PRO A 254 -18.45 -1.76 15.30
C PRO A 254 -17.99 -0.43 14.69
N ILE A 255 -17.05 -0.52 13.77
CA ILE A 255 -16.37 0.65 13.19
C ILE A 255 -17.32 1.32 12.21
N THR A 256 -17.55 2.62 12.39
CA THR A 256 -18.46 3.43 11.56
C THR A 256 -17.74 4.46 10.71
N PHE A 257 -16.40 4.46 10.71
CA PHE A 257 -15.60 5.44 9.98
C PHE A 257 -14.44 4.77 9.21
N PRO A 258 -13.80 5.46 8.28
CA PRO A 258 -12.66 4.93 7.52
C PRO A 258 -11.57 4.38 8.46
N TYR A 259 -11.40 3.07 8.48
CA TYR A 259 -10.49 2.41 9.41
C TYR A 259 -9.20 1.96 8.73
N PHE A 260 -9.33 1.41 7.52
CA PHE A 260 -8.22 0.93 6.74
C PHE A 260 -8.26 1.56 5.37
N HIS A 261 -7.19 2.23 5.03
CA HIS A 261 -6.91 2.67 3.69
C HIS A 261 -6.01 1.66 3.00
N ASN A 262 -6.34 1.29 1.80
CA ASN A 262 -5.48 0.52 0.93
C ASN A 262 -5.29 1.31 -0.36
N PHE A 263 -4.24 2.10 -0.40
CA PHE A 263 -3.95 2.99 -1.51
C PHE A 263 -3.21 2.26 -2.61
N ILE A 264 -3.66 2.49 -3.83
CA ILE A 264 -3.00 2.06 -5.05
C ILE A 264 -2.81 3.31 -5.90
N SER A 265 -1.57 3.71 -6.08
CA SER A 265 -1.24 4.85 -6.91
C SER A 265 -1.20 4.45 -8.39
N LEU A 266 -1.90 5.21 -9.21
CA LEU A 266 -1.99 5.05 -10.65
C LEU A 266 -1.57 6.36 -11.34
N GLY A 267 -0.35 6.79 -11.10
CA GLY A 267 0.14 8.09 -11.53
C GLY A 267 -0.51 9.23 -10.75
N LYS A 268 -1.22 10.14 -11.43
CA LYS A 268 -1.94 11.26 -10.79
C LYS A 268 -3.21 10.85 -10.05
N THR A 269 -3.70 9.65 -10.30
CA THR A 269 -4.88 9.08 -9.66
C THR A 269 -4.45 8.11 -8.56
N VAL A 270 -5.14 8.13 -7.43
CA VAL A 270 -4.99 7.16 -6.37
C VAL A 270 -6.33 6.48 -6.15
N LEU A 271 -6.35 5.17 -6.17
CA LEU A 271 -7.51 4.40 -5.70
C LEU A 271 -7.34 4.14 -4.21
N ASP A 272 -8.35 4.49 -3.44
CA ASP A 272 -8.44 4.18 -2.01
C ASP A 272 -9.56 3.16 -1.77
N LEU A 273 -9.20 2.00 -1.27
CA LEU A 273 -10.14 0.98 -0.84
C LEU A 273 -10.34 1.13 0.66
N ILE A 274 -11.49 1.65 1.05
CA ILE A 274 -11.81 1.91 2.46
C ILE A 274 -12.98 1.09 2.93
N VAL A 275 -13.00 0.81 4.24
CA VAL A 275 -14.13 0.14 4.92
C VAL A 275 -14.72 1.09 5.94
N ILE A 276 -15.99 1.41 5.80
CA ILE A 276 -16.74 2.24 6.75
C ILE A 276 -17.89 1.39 7.30
N GLY A 277 -17.83 1.05 8.57
CA GLY A 277 -18.76 0.11 9.17
C GLY A 277 -18.59 -1.28 8.56
N GLN A 278 -19.65 -1.77 7.89
CA GLN A 278 -19.63 -3.05 7.17
C GLN A 278 -19.56 -2.88 5.64
N LYS A 279 -19.52 -1.64 5.15
CA LYS A 279 -19.53 -1.35 3.72
C LYS A 279 -18.14 -1.01 3.22
N GLN A 280 -17.78 -1.62 2.12
CA GLN A 280 -16.55 -1.33 1.39
C GLN A 280 -16.81 -0.27 0.33
N TYR A 281 -15.89 0.69 0.21
CA TYR A 281 -15.93 1.73 -0.83
C TYR A 281 -14.63 1.72 -1.58
N MET A 282 -14.70 1.98 -2.87
CA MET A 282 -13.57 2.30 -3.72
C MET A 282 -13.67 3.78 -4.07
N ILE A 283 -12.65 4.55 -3.74
CA ILE A 283 -12.63 5.99 -3.97
C ILE A 283 -11.49 6.30 -4.93
N GLN A 284 -11.83 6.93 -6.05
CA GLN A 284 -10.87 7.46 -7.00
C GLN A 284 -10.53 8.89 -6.59
N LEU A 285 -9.28 9.13 -6.20
CA LEU A 285 -8.74 10.44 -5.84
C LEU A 285 -7.95 11.00 -7.02
N ASP A 286 -8.34 12.16 -7.52
CA ASP A 286 -7.55 12.97 -8.45
C ASP A 286 -6.71 13.95 -7.64
N LEU A 287 -5.41 13.70 -7.56
CA LEU A 287 -4.49 14.52 -6.77
C LEU A 287 -4.18 15.87 -7.43
N THR A 288 -4.40 16.00 -8.75
CA THR A 288 -4.16 17.23 -9.50
C THR A 288 -5.29 18.22 -9.27
N HIS A 289 -6.54 17.75 -9.46
CA HIS A 289 -7.74 18.59 -9.31
C HIS A 289 -8.28 18.61 -7.89
N ARG A 290 -7.70 17.80 -6.98
CA ARG A 290 -8.14 17.64 -5.59
C ARG A 290 -9.62 17.24 -5.48
N THR A 291 -10.01 16.27 -6.28
CA THR A 291 -11.37 15.73 -6.28
C THR A 291 -11.38 14.26 -5.92
N ALA A 292 -12.51 13.81 -5.39
CA ALA A 292 -12.76 12.41 -5.07
C ALA A 292 -14.06 11.96 -5.71
N THR A 293 -14.09 10.73 -6.21
CA THR A 293 -15.26 10.10 -6.76
C THR A 293 -15.41 8.71 -6.18
N VAL A 294 -16.57 8.41 -5.61
CA VAL A 294 -16.90 7.08 -5.10
C VAL A 294 -17.26 6.17 -6.26
N CYS A 295 -16.68 4.98 -6.27
CA CYS A 295 -16.97 3.96 -7.27
C CYS A 295 -17.56 2.74 -6.54
N ASP A 296 -18.76 2.35 -6.87
CA ASP A 296 -19.43 1.18 -6.29
C ASP A 296 -19.27 -0.08 -7.13
N THR A 297 -18.89 0.08 -8.39
CA THR A 297 -18.71 -1.00 -9.35
C THR A 297 -17.48 -0.74 -10.20
N LEU A 298 -16.64 -1.77 -10.32
CA LEU A 298 -15.52 -1.82 -11.27
C LEU A 298 -15.89 -2.73 -12.42
N VAL A 299 -15.74 -2.25 -13.65
CA VAL A 299 -16.05 -3.01 -14.87
C VAL A 299 -14.79 -3.13 -15.72
N ASN A 300 -14.51 -4.33 -16.17
CA ASN A 300 -13.47 -4.59 -17.17
C ASN A 300 -14.09 -4.49 -18.56
N ASP A 301 -14.03 -3.31 -19.15
CA ASP A 301 -14.50 -2.98 -20.49
C ASP A 301 -13.40 -3.11 -21.56
N ILE A 302 -12.18 -3.53 -21.18
CA ILE A 302 -11.06 -3.71 -22.11
C ILE A 302 -11.15 -5.09 -22.80
N ASP A 303 -11.33 -6.14 -22.03
CA ASP A 303 -11.41 -7.51 -22.56
C ASP A 303 -12.59 -8.31 -21.98
N HIS A 304 -13.45 -7.67 -21.20
CA HIS A 304 -14.67 -8.22 -20.62
C HIS A 304 -14.48 -9.46 -19.73
N THR A 305 -13.28 -9.60 -19.15
CA THR A 305 -13.00 -10.63 -18.18
C THR A 305 -13.21 -10.11 -16.74
N ILE A 306 -12.48 -10.67 -15.77
CA ILE A 306 -12.57 -10.24 -14.36
C ILE A 306 -12.07 -8.80 -14.22
N PRO A 307 -12.77 -7.92 -13.50
CA PRO A 307 -12.26 -6.60 -13.18
C PRO A 307 -11.11 -6.70 -12.17
N TYR A 308 -9.93 -6.20 -12.54
CA TYR A 308 -8.73 -6.29 -11.73
C TYR A 308 -8.30 -4.92 -11.22
N ILE A 309 -7.91 -4.87 -9.95
CA ILE A 309 -7.13 -3.77 -9.40
C ILE A 309 -5.72 -4.32 -9.10
N PRO A 310 -4.65 -3.72 -9.65
CA PRO A 310 -3.31 -4.22 -9.40
C PRO A 310 -2.95 -4.11 -7.92
N ARG A 311 -2.18 -5.05 -7.41
CA ARG A 311 -1.64 -4.99 -6.03
C ARG A 311 -0.31 -4.27 -5.94
N GLU A 312 0.43 -4.30 -7.02
CA GLU A 312 1.77 -3.70 -7.11
C GLU A 312 1.86 -2.86 -8.38
N MET A 313 2.45 -1.69 -8.26
CA MET A 313 2.81 -0.87 -9.41
C MET A 313 4.32 -0.97 -9.63
N VAL A 314 4.73 -1.24 -10.86
CA VAL A 314 6.13 -1.25 -11.26
C VAL A 314 6.25 -0.39 -12.51
N GLN A 315 6.86 0.77 -12.39
CA GLN A 315 6.86 1.78 -13.44
C GLN A 315 5.40 2.15 -13.81
N ASN A 316 5.03 1.93 -15.08
CA ASN A 316 3.68 2.22 -15.59
C ASN A 316 2.83 0.95 -15.74
N GLN A 317 3.17 -0.10 -15.03
CA GLN A 317 2.48 -1.39 -15.08
C GLN A 317 1.94 -1.77 -13.71
N GLY A 318 0.64 -2.00 -13.66
CA GLY A 318 0.02 -2.68 -12.53
C GLY A 318 0.20 -4.18 -12.64
N LEU A 319 0.69 -4.81 -11.58
CA LEU A 319 0.89 -6.25 -11.51
C LEU A 319 -0.10 -6.87 -10.52
N MET A 320 -0.70 -7.97 -10.94
CA MET A 320 -1.48 -8.86 -10.10
C MET A 320 -1.14 -10.30 -10.46
N VAL A 321 -1.16 -11.17 -9.48
CA VAL A 321 -0.98 -12.61 -9.70
C VAL A 321 -2.24 -13.33 -9.26
N LEU A 322 -2.84 -14.08 -10.16
CA LEU A 322 -4.08 -14.83 -9.91
C LEU A 322 -3.83 -16.33 -10.07
N PRO A 323 -4.30 -17.14 -9.13
CA PRO A 323 -4.31 -18.61 -9.29
C PRO A 323 -5.07 -19.03 -10.55
N ALA A 324 -4.58 -20.03 -11.24
CA ALA A 324 -5.22 -20.53 -12.47
C ALA A 324 -6.71 -20.87 -12.29
N PRO A 325 -7.17 -21.51 -11.19
CA PRO A 325 -8.59 -21.80 -10.97
C PRO A 325 -9.52 -20.60 -10.99
N VAL A 326 -9.01 -19.39 -10.66
CA VAL A 326 -9.80 -18.15 -10.69
C VAL A 326 -10.32 -17.85 -12.09
N PHE A 327 -9.52 -18.12 -13.12
CA PHE A 327 -9.92 -17.92 -14.50
C PHE A 327 -11.07 -18.83 -14.91
N PHE A 328 -11.04 -20.11 -14.51
CA PHE A 328 -12.09 -21.06 -14.82
C PHE A 328 -13.38 -20.82 -14.03
N HIS A 329 -13.27 -20.20 -12.85
CA HIS A 329 -14.44 -19.89 -12.04
C HIS A 329 -15.21 -18.64 -12.54
N PHE A 330 -14.51 -17.63 -13.05
CA PHE A 330 -15.09 -16.32 -13.36
C PHE A 330 -15.21 -16.03 -14.87
N ILE A 331 -14.50 -16.76 -15.72
CA ILE A 331 -14.47 -16.53 -17.17
C ILE A 331 -15.10 -17.72 -17.88
N GLN A 332 -16.00 -17.43 -18.85
CA GLN A 332 -16.62 -18.50 -19.64
C GLN A 332 -15.58 -19.17 -20.53
N PRO A 333 -15.71 -20.49 -20.79
CA PRO A 333 -14.72 -21.25 -21.56
C PRO A 333 -14.41 -20.65 -22.94
N GLU A 334 -15.43 -20.09 -23.62
CA GLU A 334 -15.30 -19.49 -24.93
C GLU A 334 -14.46 -18.20 -24.87
N GLN A 335 -14.66 -17.39 -23.84
CA GLN A 335 -13.87 -16.17 -23.59
C GLN A 335 -12.43 -16.53 -23.22
N LEU A 336 -12.24 -17.54 -22.37
CA LEU A 336 -10.90 -18.01 -21.99
C LEU A 336 -10.12 -18.49 -23.21
N ALA A 337 -10.76 -19.27 -24.08
CA ALA A 337 -10.18 -19.77 -25.32
C ALA A 337 -9.88 -18.65 -26.35
N ALA A 338 -10.62 -17.54 -26.29
CA ALA A 338 -10.40 -16.37 -27.14
C ALA A 338 -9.16 -15.56 -26.76
N ILE A 339 -8.66 -15.70 -25.51
CA ILE A 339 -7.44 -15.04 -25.07
C ILE A 339 -6.23 -15.93 -25.41
N PRO A 340 -5.39 -15.56 -26.41
CA PRO A 340 -4.34 -16.46 -26.90
C PRO A 340 -3.40 -16.97 -25.82
N ALA A 341 -3.07 -16.12 -24.82
CA ALA A 341 -2.17 -16.48 -23.73
C ALA A 341 -2.77 -17.50 -22.75
N LEU A 342 -4.10 -17.60 -22.65
CA LEU A 342 -4.80 -18.45 -21.69
C LEU A 342 -5.41 -19.73 -22.33
N ARG A 343 -5.32 -19.87 -23.66
CA ARG A 343 -5.95 -20.96 -24.41
C ARG A 343 -5.57 -22.36 -23.89
N ASN A 344 -4.32 -22.51 -23.45
CA ASN A 344 -3.79 -23.79 -22.98
C ASN A 344 -3.64 -23.82 -21.44
N LEU A 345 -4.26 -22.86 -20.73
CA LEU A 345 -4.23 -22.86 -19.27
C LEU A 345 -5.03 -24.05 -18.74
N THR A 346 -4.55 -24.69 -17.69
CA THR A 346 -5.25 -25.76 -16.95
C THR A 346 -5.47 -25.30 -15.51
N GLU A 347 -6.45 -25.90 -14.82
CA GLU A 347 -6.78 -25.51 -13.43
C GLU A 347 -5.64 -25.77 -12.45
N ASP A 348 -4.81 -26.78 -12.72
CA ASP A 348 -3.65 -27.16 -11.92
C ASP A 348 -2.35 -26.45 -12.33
N ALA A 349 -2.44 -25.53 -13.30
CA ALA A 349 -1.29 -24.74 -13.71
C ALA A 349 -0.84 -23.74 -12.62
N ASN A 350 0.41 -23.33 -12.71
CA ASN A 350 0.93 -22.20 -11.93
C ASN A 350 0.11 -20.93 -12.19
N PRO A 351 0.13 -19.96 -11.27
CA PRO A 351 -0.61 -18.72 -11.41
C PRO A 351 -0.29 -17.96 -12.70
N VAL A 352 -1.19 -17.04 -13.04
CA VAL A 352 -1.05 -16.12 -14.17
C VAL A 352 -0.72 -14.72 -13.64
N ILE A 353 0.33 -14.10 -14.17
CA ILE A 353 0.58 -12.68 -13.94
C ILE A 353 -0.32 -11.88 -14.89
N VAL A 354 -1.17 -11.04 -14.31
CA VAL A 354 -1.96 -10.05 -15.04
C VAL A 354 -1.22 -8.72 -15.01
N VAL A 355 -0.93 -8.19 -16.18
CA VAL A 355 -0.22 -6.92 -16.36
C VAL A 355 -1.16 -5.90 -16.96
N LEU A 356 -1.44 -4.83 -16.23
CA LEU A 356 -2.26 -3.71 -16.66
C LEU A 356 -1.34 -2.52 -17.02
N ASN A 357 -1.36 -2.08 -18.26
CA ASN A 357 -0.57 -0.94 -18.67
C ASN A 357 -1.32 0.35 -18.38
N LEU A 358 -0.74 1.21 -17.55
CA LEU A 358 -1.34 2.49 -17.18
C LEU A 358 -1.48 3.39 -18.42
N LYS A 359 -2.58 4.11 -18.47
CA LYS A 359 -2.86 5.05 -19.54
C LYS A 359 -1.87 6.21 -19.54
N SER A 360 -1.38 6.62 -20.71
CA SER A 360 -0.42 7.73 -20.82
C SER A 360 -0.97 9.06 -20.26
N SER A 361 -2.29 9.26 -20.33
CA SER A 361 -2.96 10.44 -19.75
C SER A 361 -2.99 10.44 -18.22
N SER A 362 -2.78 9.28 -17.60
CA SER A 362 -2.76 9.13 -16.14
C SER A 362 -1.35 9.38 -15.55
N LEU A 363 -0.33 9.49 -16.41
CA LEU A 363 1.04 9.82 -16.03
C LEU A 363 1.24 11.34 -16.01
#